data_9c29e4bed8933cedb235418778f03787
#
_entry.id   9c29e4bed8933cedb235418778f03787
#
_cell.length_a   1.000
_cell.length_b   1.000
_cell.length_c   1.000
_cell.angle_alpha   90.00
_cell.angle_beta   90.00
_cell.angle_gamma   90.00
#
_symmetry.space_group_name_H-M   'P 1'
#
loop_
_entity.id
_entity.type
_entity.pdbx_description
1 polymer ?
#
loop_
_entity_poly.entity_id
_entity_poly.type
_entity_poly.pdbx_seq_one_letter_code
_entity_poly.pdbx_strand_id
1 'polypeptide(L)'
;MQPHDATPAPPNGSDAHLVERLRRGDGRAFEEMLRAHTGRLLAVTRRLLGNEEDARDAVQDAFLSAFRSIDRFDGEAALGTWLHRIAVNAALTKLRTRRRHPEKPIEDFLPTFLEDGHQASPSPEWPDPSAALQRHETRQSVRRHIEELPEDYRTVLLLRDIEGMDTEETARLLGLTPGAVKTRLHRARQALRTLLEPEFCGDGEC
;
A
#
# COMPACT_ATOMS: atom_id res chain seq x y z
N MET A 1 -4.39 9.95 -20.70
CA MET A 1 -4.61 9.51 -19.32
C MET A 1 -3.62 10.27 -18.45
N GLN A 2 -4.10 11.35 -17.80
CA GLN A 2 -3.23 12.24 -17.01
C GLN A 2 -2.87 11.56 -15.68
N PRO A 3 -1.62 11.69 -15.20
CA PRO A 3 -1.25 11.21 -13.87
C PRO A 3 -2.04 12.02 -12.83
N HIS A 4 -2.70 11.34 -11.90
CA HIS A 4 -3.22 11.94 -10.69
C HIS A 4 -2.04 12.46 -9.87
N ASP A 5 -1.78 13.74 -10.06
CA ASP A 5 -0.91 14.53 -9.21
C ASP A 5 -1.68 14.77 -7.90
N ALA A 6 -1.58 13.80 -6.99
CA ALA A 6 -2.08 13.96 -5.64
C ALA A 6 -1.07 14.80 -4.85
N THR A 7 -1.04 16.10 -5.16
CA THR A 7 -0.38 17.09 -4.31
C THR A 7 -0.94 16.92 -2.88
N PRO A 8 -0.11 16.66 -1.86
CA PRO A 8 -0.59 16.57 -0.49
C PRO A 8 -1.29 17.88 -0.12
N ALA A 9 -2.52 17.76 0.40
CA ALA A 9 -3.26 18.92 0.85
C ALA A 9 -2.43 19.72 1.87
N PRO A 10 -2.42 21.07 1.76
CA PRO A 10 -1.69 21.91 2.70
C PRO A 10 -2.21 21.68 4.13
N PRO A 11 -1.38 21.93 5.17
CA PRO A 11 -1.78 21.73 6.55
C PRO A 11 -3.03 22.58 6.85
N ASN A 12 -4.12 21.91 7.24
CA ASN A 12 -5.31 22.58 7.71
C ASN A 12 -4.96 23.34 9.00
N GLY A 13 -5.53 24.53 9.20
CA GLY A 13 -5.29 25.32 10.42
C GLY A 13 -5.57 24.56 11.73
N SER A 14 -6.37 23.50 11.69
CA SER A 14 -6.60 22.58 12.82
C SER A 14 -5.37 21.73 13.15
N ASP A 15 -4.60 21.31 12.16
CA ASP A 15 -3.38 20.50 12.37
C ASP A 15 -2.30 21.30 13.11
N ALA A 16 -2.10 22.57 12.74
CA ALA A 16 -1.09 23.43 13.36
C ALA A 16 -1.33 23.62 14.88
N HIS A 17 -2.59 23.85 15.28
CA HIS A 17 -2.96 23.96 16.69
C HIS A 17 -2.79 22.63 17.44
N LEU A 18 -3.17 21.51 16.84
CA LEU A 18 -2.98 20.18 17.42
C LEU A 18 -1.49 19.87 17.61
N VAL A 19 -0.66 20.14 16.60
CA VAL A 19 0.79 19.91 16.65
C VAL A 19 1.44 20.74 17.76
N GLU A 20 1.06 22.00 17.92
CA GLU A 20 1.60 22.86 18.98
C GLU A 20 1.24 22.32 20.38
N ARG A 21 0.03 21.79 20.58
CA ARG A 21 -0.35 21.14 21.83
C ARG A 21 0.41 19.83 22.05
N LEU A 22 0.62 19.03 21.00
CA LEU A 22 1.43 17.81 21.04
C LEU A 22 2.87 18.09 21.47
N ARG A 23 3.51 19.15 20.93
CA ARG A 23 4.87 19.59 21.30
C ARG A 23 4.98 19.99 22.77
N ARG A 24 3.90 20.53 23.35
CA ARG A 24 3.85 20.88 24.79
C ARG A 24 3.58 19.67 25.70
N GLY A 25 3.42 18.46 25.12
CA GLY A 25 3.13 17.27 25.90
C GLY A 25 1.67 17.16 26.39
N ASP A 26 0.71 17.86 25.74
CA ASP A 26 -0.71 17.77 26.12
C ASP A 26 -1.26 16.38 25.84
N GLY A 27 -1.55 15.63 26.91
CA GLY A 27 -2.11 14.27 26.81
C GLY A 27 -3.45 14.20 26.07
N ARG A 28 -4.29 15.24 26.17
CA ARG A 28 -5.57 15.32 25.43
C ARG A 28 -5.34 15.48 23.93
N ALA A 29 -4.32 16.26 23.55
CA ALA A 29 -3.93 16.38 22.12
C ALA A 29 -3.43 15.06 21.57
N PHE A 30 -2.73 14.25 22.38
CA PHE A 30 -2.30 12.92 22.00
C PHE A 30 -3.50 11.97 21.81
N GLU A 31 -4.46 11.98 22.72
CA GLU A 31 -5.70 11.19 22.57
C GLU A 31 -6.51 11.60 21.33
N GLU A 32 -6.56 12.89 21.03
CA GLU A 32 -7.20 13.43 19.84
C GLU A 32 -6.54 12.90 18.56
N MET A 33 -5.21 12.95 18.49
CA MET A 33 -4.42 12.40 17.38
C MET A 33 -4.64 10.90 17.22
N LEU A 34 -4.59 10.13 18.31
CA LEU A 34 -4.86 8.68 18.30
C LEU A 34 -6.24 8.40 17.71
N ARG A 35 -7.27 9.05 18.24
CA ARG A 35 -8.66 8.83 17.81
C ARG A 35 -8.88 9.17 16.33
N ALA A 36 -8.27 10.26 15.86
CA ALA A 36 -8.41 10.70 14.48
C ALA A 36 -7.70 9.79 13.47
N HIS A 37 -6.57 9.18 13.83
CA HIS A 37 -5.70 8.53 12.86
C HIS A 37 -5.59 7.01 12.99
N THR A 38 -5.94 6.39 14.13
CA THR A 38 -5.79 4.93 14.34
C THR A 38 -6.44 4.10 13.24
N GLY A 39 -7.67 4.41 12.84
CA GLY A 39 -8.39 3.62 11.83
C GLY A 39 -7.67 3.59 10.48
N ARG A 40 -7.15 4.75 10.03
CA ARG A 40 -6.41 4.85 8.78
C ARG A 40 -5.06 4.13 8.86
N LEU A 41 -4.31 4.34 9.95
CA LEU A 41 -3.01 3.68 10.13
C LEU A 41 -3.15 2.16 10.25
N LEU A 42 -4.18 1.69 10.94
CA LEU A 42 -4.47 0.25 11.05
C LEU A 42 -4.84 -0.35 9.69
N ALA A 43 -5.56 0.37 8.85
CA ALA A 43 -5.91 -0.10 7.51
C ALA A 43 -4.67 -0.30 6.63
N VAL A 44 -3.68 0.61 6.65
CA VAL A 44 -2.46 0.45 5.87
C VAL A 44 -1.55 -0.64 6.43
N THR A 45 -1.37 -0.71 7.76
CA THR A 45 -0.52 -1.73 8.37
C THR A 45 -1.09 -3.14 8.17
N ARG A 46 -2.43 -3.33 8.23
CA ARG A 46 -3.08 -4.59 7.89
C ARG A 46 -2.82 -5.03 6.46
N ARG A 47 -2.91 -4.11 5.49
CA ARG A 47 -2.62 -4.43 4.09
C ARG A 47 -1.19 -4.88 3.87
N LEU A 48 -0.24 -4.22 4.52
CA LEU A 48 1.18 -4.56 4.39
C LEU A 48 1.56 -5.86 5.09
N LEU A 49 1.03 -6.08 6.30
CA LEU A 49 1.46 -7.18 7.17
C LEU A 49 0.61 -8.45 7.03
N GLY A 50 -0.65 -8.32 6.57
CA GLY A 50 -1.57 -9.45 6.45
C GLY A 50 -1.95 -10.12 7.80
N ASN A 51 -1.55 -9.55 8.93
CA ASN A 51 -1.77 -10.06 10.28
C ASN A 51 -2.25 -8.94 11.19
N GLU A 52 -3.33 -9.20 11.93
CA GLU A 52 -3.98 -8.21 12.80
C GLU A 52 -3.13 -7.80 14.00
N GLU A 53 -2.45 -8.75 14.61
CA GLU A 53 -1.60 -8.52 15.79
C GLU A 53 -0.39 -7.67 15.40
N ASP A 54 0.36 -8.09 14.37
CA ASP A 54 1.49 -7.32 13.84
C ASP A 54 1.06 -5.91 13.38
N ALA A 55 -0.14 -5.79 12.80
CA ALA A 55 -0.66 -4.50 12.35
C ALA A 55 -0.93 -3.55 13.51
N ARG A 56 -1.52 -4.03 14.61
CA ARG A 56 -1.76 -3.23 15.82
C ARG A 56 -0.45 -2.81 16.48
N ASP A 57 0.50 -3.71 16.57
CA ASP A 57 1.83 -3.43 17.09
C ASP A 57 2.54 -2.36 16.24
N ALA A 58 2.48 -2.47 14.89
CA ALA A 58 3.07 -1.48 14.02
C ALA A 58 2.42 -0.09 14.18
N VAL A 59 1.11 -0.03 14.42
CA VAL A 59 0.41 1.24 14.72
C VAL A 59 0.87 1.81 16.07
N GLN A 60 1.03 0.98 17.09
CA GLN A 60 1.54 1.41 18.39
C GLN A 60 2.96 1.96 18.27
N ASP A 61 3.85 1.24 17.58
CA ASP A 61 5.22 1.68 17.31
C ASP A 61 5.25 3.00 16.53
N ALA A 62 4.33 3.14 15.56
CA ALA A 62 4.20 4.37 14.78
C ALA A 62 3.81 5.56 15.65
N PHE A 63 2.83 5.43 16.55
CA PHE A 63 2.46 6.51 17.46
C PHE A 63 3.55 6.84 18.47
N LEU A 64 4.25 5.85 18.99
CA LEU A 64 5.40 6.06 19.88
C LEU A 64 6.53 6.81 19.14
N SER A 65 6.80 6.44 17.90
CA SER A 65 7.78 7.13 17.05
C SER A 65 7.34 8.56 16.74
N ALA A 66 6.06 8.76 16.40
CA ALA A 66 5.50 10.08 16.14
C ALA A 66 5.62 10.99 17.38
N PHE A 67 5.27 10.49 18.56
CA PHE A 67 5.39 11.23 19.80
C PHE A 67 6.84 11.68 20.08
N ARG A 68 7.81 10.78 19.85
CA ARG A 68 9.25 11.09 20.06
C ARG A 68 9.81 12.06 19.01
N SER A 69 9.19 12.19 17.86
CA SER A 69 9.68 12.99 16.74
C SER A 69 8.78 14.14 16.35
N ILE A 70 7.77 14.47 17.15
CA ILE A 70 6.79 15.54 16.85
C ILE A 70 7.47 16.91 16.70
N ASP A 71 8.57 17.16 17.41
CA ASP A 71 9.34 18.40 17.30
C ASP A 71 10.00 18.56 15.92
N ARG A 72 10.22 17.45 15.20
CA ARG A 72 10.78 17.43 13.84
C ARG A 72 9.73 17.54 12.74
N PHE A 73 8.45 17.54 13.08
CA PHE A 73 7.40 17.77 12.12
C PHE A 73 7.43 19.22 11.66
N ASP A 74 7.74 19.45 10.39
CA ASP A 74 7.92 20.79 9.79
C ASP A 74 6.61 21.43 9.31
N GLY A 75 5.53 20.64 9.18
CA GLY A 75 4.25 21.13 8.67
C GLY A 75 4.17 21.24 7.14
N GLU A 76 5.18 20.78 6.39
CA GLU A 76 5.14 20.78 4.91
C GLU A 76 4.06 19.84 4.37
N ALA A 77 3.75 18.77 5.09
CA ALA A 77 2.65 17.85 4.79
C ALA A 77 1.59 17.89 5.91
N ALA A 78 0.37 17.43 5.61
CA ALA A 78 -0.65 17.22 6.64
C ALA A 78 -0.15 16.21 7.70
N LEU A 79 -0.53 16.42 8.97
CA LEU A 79 -0.15 15.52 10.09
C LEU A 79 -0.49 14.06 9.78
N GLY A 80 -1.66 13.80 9.21
CA GLY A 80 -2.09 12.46 8.81
C GLY A 80 -1.20 11.81 7.74
N THR A 81 -0.61 12.59 6.83
CA THR A 81 0.35 12.10 5.81
C THR A 81 1.69 11.74 6.45
N TRP A 82 2.16 12.55 7.38
CA TRP A 82 3.39 12.28 8.13
C TRP A 82 3.24 11.03 9.00
N LEU A 83 2.13 10.88 9.73
CA LEU A 83 1.82 9.69 10.52
C LEU A 83 1.71 8.43 9.65
N HIS A 84 1.13 8.55 8.47
CA HIS A 84 1.03 7.45 7.51
C HIS A 84 2.42 6.94 7.09
N ARG A 85 3.36 7.84 6.77
CA ARG A 85 4.75 7.47 6.46
C ARG A 85 5.44 6.76 7.62
N ILE A 86 5.21 7.20 8.84
CA ILE A 86 5.75 6.53 10.04
C ILE A 86 5.17 5.13 10.18
N ALA A 87 3.86 4.95 10.00
CA ALA A 87 3.19 3.66 10.10
C ALA A 87 3.66 2.68 9.00
N VAL A 88 3.82 3.16 7.76
CA VAL A 88 4.41 2.35 6.68
C VAL A 88 5.83 1.89 7.05
N ASN A 89 6.68 2.79 7.56
CA ASN A 89 8.03 2.44 8.01
C ASN A 89 8.02 1.38 9.12
N ALA A 90 7.12 1.52 10.10
CA ALA A 90 6.96 0.54 11.19
C ALA A 90 6.56 -0.83 10.63
N ALA A 91 5.58 -0.87 9.72
CA ALA A 91 5.15 -2.11 9.06
C ALA A 91 6.28 -2.76 8.26
N LEU A 92 7.00 -1.99 7.44
CA LEU A 92 8.14 -2.50 6.66
C LEU A 92 9.28 -3.02 7.55
N THR A 93 9.49 -2.41 8.71
CA THR A 93 10.48 -2.90 9.68
C THR A 93 10.07 -4.27 10.23
N LYS A 94 8.78 -4.46 10.56
CA LYS A 94 8.25 -5.77 10.97
C LYS A 94 8.37 -6.82 9.85
N LEU A 95 8.05 -6.48 8.60
CA LEU A 95 8.25 -7.40 7.45
C LEU A 95 9.70 -7.86 7.33
N ARG A 96 10.67 -6.96 7.48
CA ARG A 96 12.10 -7.33 7.39
C ARG A 96 12.56 -8.25 8.51
N THR A 97 11.98 -8.15 9.70
CA THR A 97 12.33 -8.99 10.86
C THR A 97 11.59 -10.32 10.86
N ARG A 98 10.49 -10.41 10.11
CA ARG A 98 9.72 -11.65 9.98
C ARG A 98 10.55 -12.72 9.26
N ARG A 99 10.52 -13.98 9.74
CA ARG A 99 11.10 -15.10 9.02
C ARG A 99 10.37 -15.24 7.68
N ARG A 100 11.12 -15.16 6.58
CA ARG A 100 10.58 -15.43 5.24
C ARG A 100 10.16 -16.90 5.17
N HIS A 101 8.90 -17.13 4.86
CA HIS A 101 8.42 -18.45 4.45
C HIS A 101 8.79 -18.68 2.97
N PRO A 102 8.96 -19.94 2.54
CA PRO A 102 9.11 -20.25 1.13
C PRO A 102 7.89 -19.70 0.36
N GLU A 103 8.14 -18.84 -0.59
CA GLU A 103 7.12 -18.25 -1.46
C GLU A 103 7.24 -18.84 -2.86
N LYS A 104 6.12 -18.89 -3.58
CA LYS A 104 6.15 -19.23 -5.01
C LYS A 104 6.92 -18.14 -5.76
N PRO A 105 7.74 -18.49 -6.76
CA PRO A 105 8.40 -17.48 -7.58
C PRO A 105 7.37 -16.68 -8.36
N ILE A 106 7.67 -15.40 -8.64
CA ILE A 106 6.75 -14.53 -9.39
C ILE A 106 6.48 -15.06 -10.80
N GLU A 107 7.41 -15.83 -11.34
CA GLU A 107 7.32 -16.46 -12.66
C GLU A 107 6.11 -17.38 -12.79
N ASP A 108 5.68 -18.03 -11.71
CA ASP A 108 4.48 -18.89 -11.69
C ASP A 108 3.16 -18.12 -11.87
N PHE A 109 3.20 -16.81 -11.69
CA PHE A 109 2.05 -15.91 -11.81
C PHE A 109 2.10 -15.05 -13.09
N LEU A 110 3.19 -15.07 -13.83
CA LEU A 110 3.30 -14.27 -15.05
C LEU A 110 2.62 -14.96 -16.23
N PRO A 111 2.07 -14.19 -17.19
CA PRO A 111 1.52 -14.76 -18.42
C PRO A 111 2.62 -15.46 -19.21
N THR A 112 2.26 -16.57 -19.86
CA THR A 112 3.16 -17.29 -20.78
C THR A 112 3.29 -16.49 -22.06
N PHE A 113 4.51 -16.24 -22.51
CA PHE A 113 4.80 -15.61 -23.79
C PHE A 113 5.24 -16.66 -24.80
N LEU A 114 4.82 -16.51 -26.04
CA LEU A 114 5.31 -17.27 -27.17
C LEU A 114 6.73 -16.80 -27.56
N GLU A 115 7.45 -17.60 -28.35
CA GLU A 115 8.80 -17.26 -28.82
C GLU A 115 8.84 -15.96 -29.64
N ASP A 116 7.74 -15.54 -30.23
CA ASP A 116 7.57 -14.29 -30.97
C ASP A 116 7.29 -13.07 -30.08
N GLY A 117 7.24 -13.26 -28.75
CA GLY A 117 7.01 -12.19 -27.75
C GLY A 117 5.54 -11.84 -27.51
N HIS A 118 4.58 -12.49 -28.18
CA HIS A 118 3.16 -12.32 -27.91
C HIS A 118 2.73 -13.19 -26.70
N GLN A 119 1.68 -12.74 -25.97
CA GLN A 119 1.10 -13.57 -24.92
C GLN A 119 0.43 -14.81 -25.55
N ALA A 120 0.63 -15.97 -24.93
CA ALA A 120 0.04 -17.22 -25.41
C ALA A 120 -1.50 -17.23 -25.37
N SER A 121 -2.08 -16.40 -24.49
CA SER A 121 -3.51 -16.16 -24.41
C SER A 121 -3.82 -14.70 -24.65
N PRO A 122 -4.84 -14.36 -25.48
CA PRO A 122 -5.23 -12.95 -25.69
C PRO A 122 -5.69 -12.35 -24.36
N SER A 123 -5.35 -11.07 -24.13
CA SER A 123 -5.85 -10.34 -22.98
C SER A 123 -7.34 -10.07 -23.13
N PRO A 124 -8.18 -10.51 -22.18
CA PRO A 124 -9.60 -10.22 -22.25
C PRO A 124 -9.89 -8.72 -22.15
N GLU A 125 -10.94 -8.26 -22.82
CA GLU A 125 -11.50 -6.93 -22.57
C GLU A 125 -12.09 -6.89 -21.16
N TRP A 126 -11.70 -5.90 -20.37
CA TRP A 126 -12.22 -5.75 -19.01
C TRP A 126 -13.67 -5.27 -19.07
N PRO A 127 -14.58 -5.91 -18.31
CA PRO A 127 -15.97 -5.44 -18.25
C PRO A 127 -16.04 -4.01 -17.69
N ASP A 128 -17.04 -3.27 -18.16
CA ASP A 128 -17.31 -1.90 -17.70
C ASP A 128 -17.47 -1.85 -16.17
N PRO A 129 -16.69 -1.03 -15.45
CA PRO A 129 -16.75 -0.94 -14.00
C PRO A 129 -18.05 -0.32 -13.45
N SER A 130 -19.05 -0.05 -14.28
CA SER A 130 -20.28 0.67 -13.91
C SER A 130 -21.29 -0.13 -13.08
N ALA A 131 -21.19 -1.45 -12.99
CA ALA A 131 -22.10 -2.28 -12.20
C ALA A 131 -21.79 -2.22 -10.70
N ALA A 132 -22.59 -1.48 -9.95
CA ALA A 132 -22.35 -1.17 -8.52
C ALA A 132 -22.38 -2.40 -7.58
N LEU A 133 -23.08 -3.49 -7.93
CA LEU A 133 -23.14 -4.72 -7.14
C LEU A 133 -21.82 -5.52 -7.22
N GLN A 134 -21.20 -5.57 -8.38
CA GLN A 134 -19.92 -6.24 -8.61
C GLN A 134 -18.75 -5.58 -7.85
N ARG A 135 -18.88 -4.34 -7.41
CA ARG A 135 -17.75 -3.61 -6.78
C ARG A 135 -17.31 -4.17 -5.44
N HIS A 136 -18.19 -4.76 -4.66
CA HIS A 136 -17.80 -5.31 -3.36
C HIS A 136 -17.11 -6.67 -3.51
N GLU A 137 -17.67 -7.54 -4.30
CA GLU A 137 -17.11 -8.85 -4.64
C GLU A 137 -15.80 -8.70 -5.39
N THR A 138 -15.75 -7.79 -6.37
CA THR A 138 -14.53 -7.43 -7.10
C THR A 138 -13.42 -6.93 -6.18
N ARG A 139 -13.76 -6.07 -5.19
CA ARG A 139 -12.75 -5.59 -4.23
C ARG A 139 -12.23 -6.69 -3.33
N GLN A 140 -13.08 -7.62 -2.91
CA GLN A 140 -12.65 -8.76 -2.10
C GLN A 140 -11.77 -9.70 -2.91
N SER A 141 -12.15 -9.99 -4.15
CA SER A 141 -11.36 -10.80 -5.06
C SER A 141 -9.98 -10.19 -5.32
N VAL A 142 -9.92 -8.92 -5.71
CA VAL A 142 -8.66 -8.20 -5.91
C VAL A 142 -7.77 -8.26 -4.66
N ARG A 143 -8.33 -8.08 -3.46
CA ARG A 143 -7.56 -8.18 -2.21
C ARG A 143 -6.98 -9.56 -1.99
N ARG A 144 -7.77 -10.61 -2.19
CA ARG A 144 -7.34 -12.01 -2.06
C ARG A 144 -6.16 -12.30 -3.01
N HIS A 145 -6.28 -11.92 -4.28
CA HIS A 145 -5.22 -12.16 -5.25
C HIS A 145 -3.96 -11.29 -5.01
N ILE A 146 -4.11 -10.10 -4.44
CA ILE A 146 -2.95 -9.32 -3.97
C ILE A 146 -2.21 -10.08 -2.86
N GLU A 147 -2.93 -10.77 -1.96
CA GLU A 147 -2.32 -11.57 -0.87
C GLU A 147 -1.58 -12.81 -1.39
N GLU A 148 -1.94 -13.34 -2.55
CA GLU A 148 -1.26 -14.47 -3.20
C GLU A 148 0.09 -14.09 -3.82
N LEU A 149 0.32 -12.81 -4.11
CA LEU A 149 1.57 -12.35 -4.70
C LEU A 149 2.75 -12.52 -3.71
N PRO A 150 3.94 -12.86 -4.19
CA PRO A 150 5.15 -12.88 -3.36
C PRO A 150 5.36 -11.53 -2.65
N GLU A 151 5.81 -11.57 -1.38
CA GLU A 151 5.86 -10.41 -0.47
C GLU A 151 6.56 -9.18 -1.08
N ASP A 152 7.69 -9.40 -1.76
CA ASP A 152 8.46 -8.32 -2.39
C ASP A 152 7.67 -7.59 -3.49
N TYR A 153 6.87 -8.30 -4.28
CA TYR A 153 6.05 -7.76 -5.36
C TYR A 153 4.76 -7.16 -4.84
N ARG A 154 4.12 -7.84 -3.89
CA ARG A 154 2.94 -7.36 -3.18
C ARG A 154 3.21 -6.03 -2.48
N THR A 155 4.33 -5.93 -1.76
CA THR A 155 4.71 -4.72 -1.04
C THR A 155 4.89 -3.54 -1.99
N VAL A 156 5.59 -3.72 -3.11
CA VAL A 156 5.75 -2.66 -4.11
C VAL A 156 4.40 -2.23 -4.69
N LEU A 157 3.53 -3.18 -5.04
CA LEU A 157 2.19 -2.89 -5.56
C LEU A 157 1.36 -2.09 -4.56
N LEU A 158 1.33 -2.51 -3.29
CA LEU A 158 0.59 -1.83 -2.24
C LEU A 158 1.08 -0.39 -2.04
N LEU A 159 2.38 -0.17 -1.95
CA LEU A 159 2.95 1.16 -1.74
C LEU A 159 2.67 2.10 -2.92
N ARG A 160 2.77 1.59 -4.16
CA ARG A 160 2.63 2.39 -5.37
C ARG A 160 1.17 2.64 -5.77
N ASP A 161 0.36 1.60 -5.81
CA ASP A 161 -0.98 1.65 -6.43
C ASP A 161 -2.09 1.87 -5.39
N ILE A 162 -1.88 1.48 -4.15
CA ILE A 162 -2.88 1.63 -3.09
C ILE A 162 -2.56 2.81 -2.17
N GLU A 163 -1.31 2.93 -1.73
CA GLU A 163 -0.89 4.00 -0.81
C GLU A 163 -0.44 5.29 -1.54
N GLY A 164 -0.29 5.23 -2.87
CA GLY A 164 0.01 6.40 -3.72
C GLY A 164 1.41 6.97 -3.55
N MET A 165 2.35 6.20 -2.99
CA MET A 165 3.74 6.66 -2.82
C MET A 165 4.44 6.78 -4.17
N ASP A 166 5.32 7.74 -4.34
CA ASP A 166 6.13 7.86 -5.56
C ASP A 166 7.24 6.79 -5.65
N THR A 167 7.87 6.68 -6.82
CA THR A 167 8.89 5.66 -7.08
C THR A 167 10.13 5.86 -6.23
N GLU A 168 10.57 7.08 -6.05
CA GLU A 168 11.75 7.46 -5.29
C GLU A 168 11.56 7.21 -3.80
N GLU A 169 10.40 7.57 -3.26
CA GLU A 169 10.03 7.29 -1.87
C GLU A 169 9.95 5.78 -1.61
N THR A 170 9.29 5.03 -2.50
CA THR A 170 9.20 3.57 -2.43
C THR A 170 10.58 2.92 -2.49
N ALA A 171 11.45 3.39 -3.38
CA ALA A 171 12.83 2.90 -3.52
C ALA A 171 13.63 3.11 -2.22
N ARG A 172 13.54 4.31 -1.63
CA ARG A 172 14.21 4.61 -0.34
C ARG A 172 13.71 3.72 0.79
N LEU A 173 12.39 3.54 0.90
CA LEU A 173 11.76 2.73 1.94
C LEU A 173 12.15 1.25 1.85
N LEU A 174 12.25 0.72 0.63
CA LEU A 174 12.56 -0.70 0.42
C LEU A 174 14.05 -0.99 0.25
N GLY A 175 14.91 0.05 0.20
CA GLY A 175 16.34 -0.12 -0.08
C GLY A 175 16.62 -0.62 -1.51
N LEU A 176 15.80 -0.20 -2.47
CA LEU A 176 15.87 -0.59 -3.87
C LEU A 176 16.29 0.59 -4.75
N THR A 177 16.67 0.29 -6.00
CA THR A 177 16.80 1.33 -7.02
C THR A 177 15.42 1.69 -7.60
N PRO A 178 15.21 2.92 -8.11
CA PRO A 178 13.96 3.28 -8.80
C PRO A 178 13.63 2.36 -9.99
N GLY A 179 14.64 1.89 -10.71
CA GLY A 179 14.49 0.90 -11.78
C GLY A 179 13.96 -0.43 -11.29
N ALA A 180 14.48 -0.95 -10.16
CA ALA A 180 14.00 -2.18 -9.53
C ALA A 180 12.54 -2.05 -9.07
N VAL A 181 12.14 -0.90 -8.51
CA VAL A 181 10.74 -0.62 -8.14
C VAL A 181 9.84 -0.68 -9.37
N LYS A 182 10.21 -0.01 -10.47
CA LYS A 182 9.43 -0.02 -11.72
C LYS A 182 9.26 -1.44 -12.27
N THR A 183 10.35 -2.22 -12.31
CA THR A 183 10.32 -3.60 -12.79
C THR A 183 9.45 -4.49 -11.91
N ARG A 184 9.60 -4.41 -10.57
CA ARG A 184 8.77 -5.18 -9.63
C ARG A 184 7.30 -4.80 -9.74
N LEU A 185 6.98 -3.51 -9.84
CA LEU A 185 5.61 -3.05 -10.01
C LEU A 185 4.98 -3.58 -11.29
N HIS A 186 5.72 -3.51 -12.40
CA HIS A 186 5.25 -4.04 -13.69
C HIS A 186 4.92 -5.53 -13.59
N ARG A 187 5.84 -6.34 -13.05
CA ARG A 187 5.61 -7.79 -12.87
C ARG A 187 4.48 -8.08 -11.89
N ALA A 188 4.36 -7.33 -10.79
CA ALA A 188 3.26 -7.48 -9.85
C ALA A 188 1.90 -7.21 -10.49
N ARG A 189 1.80 -6.19 -11.33
CA ARG A 189 0.56 -5.87 -12.08
C ARG A 189 0.22 -6.96 -13.11
N GLN A 190 1.23 -7.50 -13.82
CA GLN A 190 1.02 -8.61 -14.75
C GLN A 190 0.52 -9.85 -14.02
N ALA A 191 1.17 -10.24 -12.93
CA ALA A 191 0.79 -11.39 -12.12
C ALA A 191 -0.64 -11.23 -11.54
N LEU A 192 -0.96 -10.06 -10.99
CA LEU A 192 -2.30 -9.77 -10.50
C LEU A 192 -3.35 -9.85 -11.61
N ARG A 193 -3.04 -9.39 -12.80
CA ARG A 193 -3.91 -9.52 -13.96
C ARG A 193 -4.18 -10.99 -14.29
N THR A 194 -3.14 -11.81 -14.39
CA THR A 194 -3.26 -13.25 -14.67
C THR A 194 -4.12 -13.97 -13.61
N LEU A 195 -3.97 -13.60 -12.33
CA LEU A 195 -4.81 -14.16 -11.26
C LEU A 195 -6.28 -13.75 -11.35
N LEU A 196 -6.55 -12.54 -11.84
CA LEU A 196 -7.91 -12.01 -11.97
C LEU A 196 -8.63 -12.46 -13.24
N GLU A 197 -7.90 -12.82 -14.30
CA GLU A 197 -8.47 -13.23 -15.59
C GLU A 197 -9.59 -14.29 -15.47
N PRO A 198 -9.44 -15.38 -14.70
CA PRO A 198 -10.49 -16.42 -14.60
C PRO A 198 -11.81 -15.93 -13.97
N GLU A 199 -11.73 -14.90 -13.11
CA GLU A 199 -12.93 -14.36 -12.44
C GLU A 199 -13.68 -13.33 -13.28
N PHE A 200 -12.99 -12.70 -14.24
CA PHE A 200 -13.58 -11.67 -15.10
C PHE A 200 -13.92 -12.17 -16.50
N CYS A 201 -13.30 -13.27 -16.93
CA CYS A 201 -13.70 -14.01 -18.12
C CYS A 201 -14.61 -15.14 -17.68
N GLY A 202 -15.92 -14.87 -17.54
CA GLY A 202 -16.92 -15.90 -17.23
C GLY A 202 -16.89 -17.04 -18.25
N ASP A 203 -17.26 -18.25 -17.80
CA ASP A 203 -17.31 -19.47 -18.59
C ASP A 203 -18.03 -19.26 -19.93
N GLY A 204 -17.29 -18.91 -20.98
CA GLY A 204 -17.83 -19.08 -22.30
C GLY A 204 -17.58 -18.07 -23.40
N GLU A 205 -16.83 -16.99 -23.26
CA GLU A 205 -16.48 -16.15 -24.42
C GLU A 205 -15.24 -15.28 -24.11
N CYS A 206 -14.07 -15.79 -24.44
CA CYS A 206 -12.88 -15.00 -24.75
C CYS A 206 -12.39 -15.34 -26.15
#